data_5ff37b47ee37529ba3526bd0b215d6e7
#
_entry.id   5ff37b47ee37529ba3526bd0b215d6e7
#
_cell.length_a   1.000
_cell.length_b   1.000
_cell.length_c   1.000
_cell.angle_alpha   90.00
_cell.angle_beta   90.00
_cell.angle_gamma   90.00
#
_symmetry.space_group_name_H-M   'P 1'
#
loop_
_entity.id
_entity.type
_entity.pdbx_description
1 polymer ?
#
loop_
_entity_poly.entity_id
_entity_poly.type
_entity_poly.pdbx_seq_one_letter_code
_entity_poly.pdbx_strand_id
1 'polypeptide(L)'
;MNSTTDSKPNKVVVVDDVQTNLTVFAKVVSQLPETEAVCFTDGKEALQWLSTGHEAVLIIVDQNMPEISGIEFISEVRAGGNGATPIVMITGHSEKELQREALKRGASAFLSKPVDPVAFVSLARNLIQLRGARLETMAKAGAAYAGQQTANEALFAQERATIDALAKIIDLRDPRTGDHCRRVALFSEAIAGKMGLSMIEVTQLAQAARIHDIGKLSMPDRVLYKTARLIGEERQAAIKHVTDGTAMVENFTTPTLQAATQIVHSHHERFDGTGYPAKLAGPAIPLFARIVAVADTFSALTSRRPWREAASVSIAVEQIEKESGFGFEPKIVGAFRDVMPELLDIRAEVPDLVPTAK
;
A
#
# COMPACT_ATOMS: atom_id res chain seq x y z
N MET A 1 43.73 11.40 -12.15
CA MET A 1 43.68 9.99 -12.56
C MET A 1 42.26 9.71 -13.03
N ASN A 2 42.04 9.78 -14.36
CA ASN A 2 40.74 9.51 -14.97
C ASN A 2 40.54 7.99 -14.96
N SER A 3 39.57 7.53 -14.19
CA SER A 3 39.05 6.16 -14.33
C SER A 3 38.21 6.12 -15.59
N THR A 4 38.77 5.72 -16.70
CA THR A 4 38.04 5.25 -17.88
C THR A 4 37.26 4.01 -17.44
N THR A 5 35.99 4.16 -17.13
CA THR A 5 35.04 3.04 -17.06
C THR A 5 35.00 2.41 -18.44
N ASP A 6 35.46 1.17 -18.53
CA ASP A 6 35.41 0.31 -19.71
C ASP A 6 33.94 -0.10 -19.97
N SER A 7 33.12 0.88 -20.36
CA SER A 7 31.72 0.64 -20.73
C SER A 7 31.71 0.07 -22.14
N LYS A 8 31.12 -1.13 -22.31
CA LYS A 8 30.91 -1.71 -23.65
C LYS A 8 30.13 -0.72 -24.52
N PRO A 9 30.54 -0.56 -25.80
CA PRO A 9 29.88 0.39 -26.69
C PRO A 9 28.39 0.04 -26.86
N ASN A 10 27.57 1.10 -26.94
CA ASN A 10 26.14 0.99 -27.19
C ASN A 10 25.89 0.40 -28.58
N LYS A 11 25.12 -0.65 -28.71
CA LYS A 11 24.87 -1.33 -29.98
C LYS A 11 23.76 -0.65 -30.77
N VAL A 12 24.06 -0.30 -32.02
CA VAL A 12 23.08 0.17 -33.01
C VAL A 12 22.88 -0.97 -34.01
N VAL A 13 21.69 -1.55 -34.03
CA VAL A 13 21.33 -2.63 -34.96
C VAL A 13 20.97 -2.02 -36.30
N VAL A 14 21.57 -2.54 -37.39
CA VAL A 14 21.28 -2.12 -38.78
C VAL A 14 20.85 -3.35 -39.57
N VAL A 15 19.67 -3.29 -40.18
CA VAL A 15 19.09 -4.39 -40.96
C VAL A 15 18.76 -3.89 -42.37
N ASP A 16 19.46 -4.40 -43.37
CA ASP A 16 19.29 -4.07 -44.78
C ASP A 16 19.86 -5.22 -45.63
N ASP A 17 19.10 -5.75 -46.57
CA ASP A 17 19.51 -6.91 -47.38
C ASP A 17 20.67 -6.60 -48.34
N VAL A 18 21.02 -5.34 -48.52
CA VAL A 18 22.09 -4.87 -49.40
C VAL A 18 23.36 -4.57 -48.60
N GLN A 19 24.39 -5.40 -48.75
CA GLN A 19 25.67 -5.28 -48.02
C GLN A 19 26.36 -3.89 -48.15
N THR A 20 26.21 -3.21 -49.28
CA THR A 20 26.76 -1.86 -49.47
C THR A 20 26.07 -0.84 -48.57
N ASN A 21 24.75 -0.96 -48.37
CA ASN A 21 24.02 -0.10 -47.43
C ASN A 21 24.48 -0.31 -46.00
N LEU A 22 24.66 -1.56 -45.57
CA LEU A 22 25.17 -1.89 -44.23
C LEU A 22 26.55 -1.24 -43.99
N THR A 23 27.42 -1.31 -44.97
CA THR A 23 28.76 -0.68 -44.89
C THR A 23 28.65 0.84 -44.72
N VAL A 24 27.73 1.49 -45.46
CA VAL A 24 27.50 2.95 -45.36
C VAL A 24 26.95 3.30 -43.97
N PHE A 25 25.92 2.57 -43.52
CA PHE A 25 25.34 2.82 -42.19
C PHE A 25 26.32 2.55 -41.04
N ALA A 26 27.13 1.50 -41.12
CA ALA A 26 28.17 1.23 -40.11
C ALA A 26 29.17 2.40 -40.01
N LYS A 27 29.56 2.97 -41.13
CA LYS A 27 30.42 4.16 -41.17
C LYS A 27 29.75 5.42 -40.64
N VAL A 28 28.45 5.57 -40.84
CA VAL A 28 27.70 6.71 -40.28
C VAL A 28 27.46 6.53 -38.79
N VAL A 29 27.15 5.32 -38.33
CA VAL A 29 27.02 4.97 -36.92
C VAL A 29 28.31 5.23 -36.15
N SER A 30 29.49 4.96 -36.75
CA SER A 30 30.78 5.22 -36.10
C SER A 30 31.04 6.72 -35.79
N GLN A 31 30.24 7.65 -36.33
CA GLN A 31 30.26 9.08 -35.99
C GLN A 31 29.42 9.40 -34.72
N LEU A 32 28.65 8.46 -34.22
CA LEU A 32 27.93 8.59 -32.95
C LEU A 32 28.86 8.22 -31.81
N PRO A 33 28.92 8.99 -30.72
CA PRO A 33 29.82 8.70 -29.61
C PRO A 33 29.41 7.38 -28.89
N GLU A 34 30.41 6.59 -28.55
CA GLU A 34 30.25 5.36 -27.76
C GLU A 34 29.26 4.35 -28.36
N THR A 35 29.17 4.29 -29.71
CA THR A 35 28.30 3.35 -30.41
C THR A 35 29.06 2.41 -31.33
N GLU A 36 28.52 1.20 -31.51
CA GLU A 36 28.99 0.18 -32.43
C GLU A 36 27.82 -0.32 -33.29
N ALA A 37 28.03 -0.47 -34.58
CA ALA A 37 27.04 -1.02 -35.49
C ALA A 37 27.06 -2.55 -35.45
N VAL A 38 25.89 -3.17 -35.28
CA VAL A 38 25.66 -4.61 -35.46
C VAL A 38 24.77 -4.77 -36.69
N CYS A 39 25.36 -5.31 -37.77
CA CYS A 39 24.72 -5.36 -39.07
C CYS A 39 24.18 -6.75 -39.41
N PHE A 40 22.97 -6.80 -39.97
CA PHE A 40 22.31 -8.00 -40.41
C PHE A 40 21.80 -7.82 -41.85
N THR A 41 22.02 -8.80 -42.70
CA THR A 41 21.43 -8.87 -44.04
C THR A 41 20.04 -9.54 -44.05
N ASP A 42 19.67 -10.18 -42.93
CA ASP A 42 18.42 -10.87 -42.75
C ASP A 42 17.68 -10.35 -41.50
N GLY A 43 16.42 -9.94 -41.69
CA GLY A 43 15.57 -9.46 -40.60
C GLY A 43 15.25 -10.52 -39.55
N LYS A 44 15.13 -11.79 -39.94
CA LYS A 44 14.87 -12.88 -38.97
C LYS A 44 16.07 -13.15 -38.08
N GLU A 45 17.29 -13.10 -38.65
CA GLU A 45 18.53 -13.21 -37.89
C GLU A 45 18.66 -12.06 -36.85
N ALA A 46 18.34 -10.83 -37.26
CA ALA A 46 18.29 -9.69 -36.37
C ALA A 46 17.26 -9.85 -35.23
N LEU A 47 16.06 -10.36 -35.53
CA LEU A 47 15.04 -10.66 -34.52
C LEU A 47 15.50 -11.74 -33.54
N GLN A 48 16.13 -12.81 -34.04
CA GLN A 48 16.69 -13.84 -33.19
C GLN A 48 17.79 -13.27 -32.26
N TRP A 49 18.67 -12.43 -32.76
CA TRP A 49 19.70 -11.77 -31.96
C TRP A 49 19.11 -10.91 -30.87
N LEU A 50 18.06 -10.11 -31.17
CA LEU A 50 17.35 -9.29 -30.19
C LEU A 50 16.63 -10.16 -29.12
N SER A 51 16.09 -11.31 -29.51
CA SER A 51 15.37 -12.23 -28.61
C SER A 51 16.27 -12.94 -27.60
N THR A 52 17.58 -13.05 -27.88
CA THR A 52 18.57 -13.69 -26.99
C THR A 52 19.10 -12.77 -25.89
N GLY A 53 18.42 -11.66 -25.63
CA GLY A 53 18.74 -10.73 -24.52
C GLY A 53 19.80 -9.69 -24.86
N HIS A 54 20.14 -9.52 -26.14
CA HIS A 54 21.00 -8.43 -26.57
C HIS A 54 20.21 -7.11 -26.60
N GLU A 55 20.83 -6.06 -26.07
CA GLU A 55 20.24 -4.73 -26.07
C GLU A 55 20.76 -3.87 -27.24
N ALA A 56 19.84 -3.19 -27.91
CA ALA A 56 20.16 -2.15 -28.88
C ALA A 56 19.71 -0.78 -28.35
N VAL A 57 20.53 0.26 -28.56
CA VAL A 57 20.14 1.64 -28.22
C VAL A 57 19.35 2.30 -29.34
N LEU A 58 19.50 1.82 -30.57
CA LEU A 58 18.80 2.24 -31.78
C LEU A 58 18.73 1.06 -32.76
N ILE A 59 17.63 0.94 -33.48
CA ILE A 59 17.47 -0.01 -34.59
C ILE A 59 17.21 0.79 -35.86
N ILE A 60 17.90 0.43 -36.92
CA ILE A 60 17.73 0.97 -38.29
C ILE A 60 17.31 -0.21 -39.14
N VAL A 61 16.21 -0.09 -39.85
CA VAL A 61 15.67 -1.18 -40.66
C VAL A 61 15.23 -0.68 -42.04
N ASP A 62 15.65 -1.36 -43.08
CA ASP A 62 15.14 -1.10 -44.43
C ASP A 62 13.70 -1.61 -44.57
N GLN A 63 12.91 -0.92 -45.37
CA GLN A 63 11.53 -1.34 -45.62
C GLN A 63 11.47 -2.58 -46.54
N ASN A 64 12.30 -2.59 -47.59
CA ASN A 64 12.21 -3.59 -48.64
C ASN A 64 13.28 -4.66 -48.45
N MET A 65 12.98 -5.69 -47.64
CA MET A 65 13.86 -6.83 -47.39
C MET A 65 13.15 -8.12 -47.84
N PRO A 66 13.91 -9.14 -48.26
CA PRO A 66 13.37 -10.48 -48.48
C PRO A 66 12.78 -11.07 -47.19
N GLU A 67 11.79 -11.94 -47.30
CA GLU A 67 11.15 -12.71 -46.23
C GLU A 67 10.39 -11.92 -45.17
N ILE A 68 10.83 -10.75 -44.73
CA ILE A 68 10.15 -9.90 -43.79
C ILE A 68 10.34 -8.43 -44.15
N SER A 69 9.26 -7.68 -44.27
CA SER A 69 9.31 -6.24 -44.51
C SER A 69 9.72 -5.46 -43.28
N GLY A 70 10.22 -4.22 -43.44
CA GLY A 70 10.57 -3.36 -42.32
C GLY A 70 9.40 -3.13 -41.34
N ILE A 71 8.17 -2.98 -41.85
CA ILE A 71 6.97 -2.81 -41.02
C ILE A 71 6.67 -4.07 -40.20
N GLU A 72 6.78 -5.27 -40.80
CA GLU A 72 6.61 -6.54 -40.08
C GLU A 72 7.70 -6.71 -39.03
N PHE A 73 8.94 -6.44 -39.38
CA PHE A 73 10.07 -6.44 -38.43
C PHE A 73 9.81 -5.53 -37.22
N ILE A 74 9.34 -4.31 -37.44
CA ILE A 74 9.00 -3.37 -36.36
C ILE A 74 7.92 -3.98 -35.44
N SER A 75 6.89 -4.60 -36.02
CA SER A 75 5.80 -5.24 -35.28
C SER A 75 6.32 -6.38 -34.38
N GLU A 76 7.21 -7.22 -34.89
CA GLU A 76 7.83 -8.31 -34.14
C GLU A 76 8.74 -7.80 -33.00
N VAL A 77 9.55 -6.78 -33.28
CA VAL A 77 10.40 -6.15 -32.22
C VAL A 77 9.53 -5.59 -31.08
N ARG A 78 8.39 -4.97 -31.41
CA ARG A 78 7.47 -4.42 -30.39
C ARG A 78 6.75 -5.52 -29.59
N ALA A 79 6.36 -6.61 -30.25
CA ALA A 79 5.77 -7.78 -29.61
C ALA A 79 6.78 -8.50 -28.69
N GLY A 80 8.06 -8.53 -29.05
CA GLY A 80 9.12 -9.17 -28.28
C GLY A 80 9.61 -8.40 -27.05
N GLY A 81 8.92 -7.33 -26.62
CA GLY A 81 9.24 -6.60 -25.38
C GLY A 81 10.27 -5.47 -25.51
N ASN A 82 10.82 -5.21 -26.68
CA ASN A 82 11.76 -4.11 -26.96
C ASN A 82 11.07 -2.74 -27.17
N GLY A 83 10.01 -2.47 -26.39
CA GLY A 83 9.17 -1.28 -26.54
C GLY A 83 9.87 0.08 -26.37
N ALA A 84 10.98 0.10 -25.64
CA ALA A 84 11.72 1.34 -25.35
C ALA A 84 12.80 1.68 -26.39
N THR A 85 13.21 0.72 -27.25
CA THR A 85 14.28 0.95 -28.23
C THR A 85 13.73 1.71 -29.43
N PRO A 86 14.31 2.89 -29.79
CA PRO A 86 13.90 3.62 -30.96
C PRO A 86 14.21 2.83 -32.24
N ILE A 87 13.29 2.90 -33.21
CA ILE A 87 13.43 2.24 -34.50
C ILE A 87 13.27 3.30 -35.60
N VAL A 88 14.25 3.40 -36.47
CA VAL A 88 14.22 4.26 -37.66
C VAL A 88 14.04 3.35 -38.88
N MET A 89 12.95 3.55 -39.61
CA MET A 89 12.73 2.86 -40.87
C MET A 89 13.31 3.65 -42.05
N ILE A 90 14.04 2.95 -42.92
CA ILE A 90 14.56 3.51 -44.15
C ILE A 90 13.66 3.04 -45.33
N THR A 91 13.31 3.95 -46.23
CA THR A 91 12.43 3.61 -47.36
C THR A 91 12.83 4.36 -48.64
N GLY A 92 12.70 3.71 -49.79
CA GLY A 92 12.91 4.32 -51.11
C GLY A 92 11.70 5.10 -51.62
N HIS A 93 10.55 4.99 -51.01
CA HIS A 93 9.30 5.59 -51.47
C HIS A 93 8.78 6.61 -50.46
N SER A 94 8.33 7.76 -51.00
CA SER A 94 7.73 8.85 -50.21
C SER A 94 6.23 8.68 -49.97
N GLU A 95 5.72 7.43 -49.96
CA GLU A 95 4.30 7.18 -49.78
C GLU A 95 3.87 7.49 -48.34
N LYS A 96 3.05 8.52 -48.20
CA LYS A 96 2.54 8.99 -46.91
C LYS A 96 1.81 7.91 -46.12
N GLU A 97 1.19 6.94 -46.80
CA GLU A 97 0.48 5.82 -46.16
C GLU A 97 1.45 4.84 -45.50
N LEU A 98 2.53 4.48 -46.17
CA LEU A 98 3.59 3.63 -45.64
C LEU A 98 4.24 4.22 -44.37
N GLN A 99 4.53 5.53 -44.41
CA GLN A 99 5.10 6.27 -43.31
C GLN A 99 4.13 6.28 -42.09
N ARG A 100 2.83 6.50 -42.31
CA ARG A 100 1.81 6.47 -41.28
C ARG A 100 1.68 5.08 -40.68
N GLU A 101 1.72 4.02 -41.48
CA GLU A 101 1.64 2.64 -41.01
C GLU A 101 2.87 2.28 -40.17
N ALA A 102 4.07 2.64 -40.61
CA ALA A 102 5.29 2.41 -39.82
C ALA A 102 5.22 3.05 -38.43
N LEU A 103 4.76 4.31 -38.35
CA LEU A 103 4.58 5.00 -37.06
C LEU A 103 3.50 4.31 -36.19
N LYS A 104 2.39 3.87 -36.76
CA LYS A 104 1.36 3.10 -36.03
C LYS A 104 1.90 1.78 -35.49
N ARG A 105 2.80 1.13 -36.23
CA ARG A 105 3.45 -0.12 -35.80
C ARG A 105 4.57 0.09 -34.80
N GLY A 106 4.91 1.35 -34.49
CA GLY A 106 5.87 1.70 -33.45
C GLY A 106 7.26 2.11 -33.94
N ALA A 107 7.40 2.47 -35.22
CA ALA A 107 8.59 3.21 -35.67
C ALA A 107 8.71 4.55 -34.92
N SER A 108 9.92 4.94 -34.57
CA SER A 108 10.20 6.23 -33.92
C SER A 108 10.39 7.36 -34.94
N ALA A 109 10.88 7.00 -36.10
CA ALA A 109 11.08 7.90 -37.26
C ALA A 109 11.23 7.08 -38.55
N PHE A 110 11.21 7.77 -39.65
CA PHE A 110 11.56 7.22 -40.99
C PHE A 110 12.46 8.19 -41.74
N LEU A 111 13.25 7.67 -42.68
CA LEU A 111 14.09 8.42 -43.59
C LEU A 111 13.94 7.87 -45.01
N SER A 112 13.93 8.78 -46.00
CA SER A 112 13.84 8.39 -47.42
C SER A 112 15.25 8.23 -48.02
N LYS A 113 15.44 7.21 -48.88
CA LYS A 113 16.67 7.03 -49.68
C LYS A 113 16.68 8.06 -50.83
N PRO A 114 17.81 8.69 -51.14
CA PRO A 114 19.14 8.54 -50.51
C PRO A 114 19.20 9.21 -49.12
N VAL A 115 19.75 8.51 -48.14
CA VAL A 115 19.84 9.01 -46.75
C VAL A 115 20.95 10.07 -46.66
N ASP A 116 20.60 11.28 -46.20
CA ASP A 116 21.59 12.29 -45.85
C ASP A 116 22.31 11.90 -44.55
N PRO A 117 23.64 11.69 -44.56
CA PRO A 117 24.38 11.28 -43.35
C PRO A 117 24.28 12.27 -42.20
N VAL A 118 24.22 13.60 -42.49
CA VAL A 118 24.14 14.65 -41.45
C VAL A 118 22.78 14.60 -40.76
N ALA A 119 21.70 14.52 -41.56
CA ALA A 119 20.35 14.39 -41.03
C ALA A 119 20.17 13.11 -40.21
N PHE A 120 20.73 11.99 -40.69
CA PHE A 120 20.70 10.72 -39.99
C PHE A 120 21.42 10.78 -38.63
N VAL A 121 22.68 11.27 -38.60
CA VAL A 121 23.45 11.37 -37.35
C VAL A 121 22.74 12.24 -36.33
N SER A 122 22.14 13.36 -36.77
CA SER A 122 21.38 14.26 -35.91
C SER A 122 20.14 13.56 -35.32
N LEU A 123 19.36 12.86 -36.16
CA LEU A 123 18.18 12.12 -35.74
C LEU A 123 18.55 10.99 -34.78
N ALA A 124 19.53 10.15 -35.12
CA ALA A 124 19.99 9.04 -34.33
C ALA A 124 20.47 9.47 -32.93
N ARG A 125 21.26 10.54 -32.88
CA ARG A 125 21.72 11.13 -31.61
C ARG A 125 20.55 11.56 -30.73
N ASN A 126 19.58 12.29 -31.30
CA ASN A 126 18.39 12.73 -30.55
C ASN A 126 17.57 11.56 -30.03
N LEU A 127 17.37 10.51 -30.83
CA LEU A 127 16.61 9.31 -30.40
C LEU A 127 17.33 8.54 -29.29
N ILE A 128 18.65 8.39 -29.39
CA ILE A 128 19.46 7.74 -28.34
C ILE A 128 19.40 8.55 -27.04
N GLN A 129 19.55 9.88 -27.11
CA GLN A 129 19.46 10.76 -25.93
C GLN A 129 18.09 10.72 -25.29
N LEU A 130 17.01 10.77 -26.08
CA LEU A 130 15.63 10.67 -25.57
C LEU A 130 15.39 9.33 -24.87
N ARG A 131 15.89 8.22 -25.44
CA ARG A 131 15.82 6.91 -24.82
C ARG A 131 16.57 6.91 -23.47
N GLY A 132 17.78 7.40 -23.44
CA GLY A 132 18.59 7.50 -22.21
C GLY A 132 17.88 8.30 -21.12
N ALA A 133 17.39 9.49 -21.43
CA ALA A 133 16.65 10.34 -20.49
C ALA A 133 15.36 9.66 -19.97
N ARG A 134 14.63 8.94 -20.85
CA ARG A 134 13.44 8.20 -20.46
C ARG A 134 13.76 7.06 -19.48
N LEU A 135 14.81 6.27 -19.78
CA LEU A 135 15.23 5.17 -18.91
C LEU A 135 15.72 5.68 -17.55
N GLU A 136 16.48 6.78 -17.55
CA GLU A 136 16.91 7.42 -16.30
C GLU A 136 15.74 7.93 -15.46
N THR A 137 14.75 8.54 -16.10
CA THR A 137 13.53 9.01 -15.42
C THR A 137 12.74 7.85 -14.82
N MET A 138 12.60 6.75 -15.57
CA MET A 138 11.92 5.55 -15.08
C MET A 138 12.67 4.91 -13.90
N ALA A 139 14.00 4.85 -13.97
CA ALA A 139 14.84 4.32 -12.89
C ALA A 139 14.72 5.19 -11.61
N LYS A 140 14.77 6.53 -11.76
CA LYS A 140 14.57 7.47 -10.64
C LYS A 140 13.17 7.33 -10.03
N ALA A 141 12.13 7.22 -10.85
CA ALA A 141 10.76 7.00 -10.39
C ALA A 141 10.63 5.67 -9.63
N GLY A 142 11.21 4.60 -10.15
CA GLY A 142 11.25 3.30 -9.48
C GLY A 142 11.98 3.33 -8.13
N ALA A 143 13.13 3.99 -8.07
CA ALA A 143 13.89 4.15 -6.84
C ALA A 143 13.13 5.01 -5.80
N ALA A 144 12.49 6.11 -6.24
CA ALA A 144 11.68 6.95 -5.38
C ALA A 144 10.47 6.17 -4.80
N TYR A 145 9.80 5.38 -5.63
CA TYR A 145 8.68 4.54 -5.20
C TYR A 145 9.13 3.48 -4.18
N ALA A 146 10.24 2.80 -4.42
CA ALA A 146 10.81 1.85 -3.48
C ALA A 146 11.21 2.51 -2.16
N GLY A 147 11.82 3.69 -2.20
CA GLY A 147 12.17 4.46 -1.01
C GLY A 147 10.94 4.89 -0.19
N GLN A 148 9.86 5.29 -0.86
CA GLN A 148 8.60 5.64 -0.20
C GLN A 148 7.95 4.41 0.46
N GLN A 149 7.97 3.25 -0.19
CA GLN A 149 7.48 1.99 0.39
C GLN A 149 8.24 1.65 1.69
N THR A 150 9.57 1.67 1.64
CA THR A 150 10.40 1.39 2.82
C THR A 150 10.14 2.38 3.95
N ALA A 151 9.99 3.68 3.65
CA ALA A 151 9.67 4.70 4.64
C ALA A 151 8.28 4.47 5.29
N ASN A 152 7.27 4.08 4.49
CA ASN A 152 5.94 3.75 5.01
C ASN A 152 5.98 2.51 5.92
N GLU A 153 6.70 1.46 5.53
CA GLU A 153 6.86 0.25 6.35
C GLU A 153 7.54 0.57 7.68
N ALA A 154 8.58 1.41 7.67
CA ALA A 154 9.26 1.86 8.88
C ALA A 154 8.33 2.68 9.79
N LEU A 155 7.49 3.55 9.21
CA LEU A 155 6.49 4.32 9.96
C LEU A 155 5.47 3.41 10.63
N PHE A 156 4.89 2.45 9.91
CA PHE A 156 3.95 1.48 10.49
C PHE A 156 4.59 0.64 11.60
N ALA A 157 5.84 0.21 11.42
CA ALA A 157 6.57 -0.51 12.46
C ALA A 157 6.78 0.34 13.73
N GLN A 158 7.09 1.62 13.56
CA GLN A 158 7.26 2.57 14.67
C GLN A 158 5.94 2.85 15.39
N GLU A 159 4.84 3.06 14.65
CA GLU A 159 3.49 3.21 15.24
C GLU A 159 3.13 2.00 16.08
N ARG A 160 3.31 0.79 15.53
CA ARG A 160 3.04 -0.46 16.22
C ARG A 160 3.87 -0.59 17.50
N ALA A 161 5.17 -0.31 17.45
CA ALA A 161 6.04 -0.34 18.61
C ALA A 161 5.59 0.65 19.69
N THR A 162 5.12 1.82 19.30
CA THR A 162 4.59 2.83 20.24
C THR A 162 3.32 2.33 20.93
N ILE A 163 2.36 1.77 20.17
CA ILE A 163 1.13 1.20 20.74
C ILE A 163 1.45 0.01 21.64
N ASP A 164 2.37 -0.87 21.24
CA ASP A 164 2.80 -2.01 22.04
C ASP A 164 3.41 -1.58 23.38
N ALA A 165 4.21 -0.50 23.37
CA ALA A 165 4.79 0.07 24.60
C ALA A 165 3.70 0.65 25.51
N LEU A 166 2.74 1.41 24.96
CA LEU A 166 1.63 1.96 25.73
C LEU A 166 0.72 0.87 26.29
N ALA A 167 0.38 -0.14 25.50
CA ALA A 167 -0.40 -1.30 25.94
C ALA A 167 0.33 -2.05 27.07
N LYS A 168 1.67 -2.19 26.98
CA LYS A 168 2.48 -2.79 28.04
C LYS A 168 2.42 -2.02 29.34
N ILE A 169 2.37 -0.69 29.29
CA ILE A 169 2.22 0.16 30.49
C ILE A 169 0.84 -0.08 31.11
N ILE A 170 -0.22 -0.21 30.31
CA ILE A 170 -1.58 -0.54 30.79
C ILE A 170 -1.57 -1.92 31.47
N ASP A 171 -0.93 -2.93 30.88
CA ASP A 171 -0.81 -4.28 31.43
C ASP A 171 -0.08 -4.28 32.79
N LEU A 172 0.99 -3.49 32.91
CA LEU A 172 1.76 -3.36 34.15
C LEU A 172 0.96 -2.65 35.25
N ARG A 173 0.09 -1.70 34.87
CA ARG A 173 -0.76 -0.97 35.82
C ARG A 173 -1.93 -1.82 36.33
N ASP A 174 -2.63 -2.50 35.43
CA ASP A 174 -3.72 -3.44 35.72
C ASP A 174 -3.78 -4.56 34.67
N PRO A 175 -3.23 -5.75 34.93
CA PRO A 175 -3.23 -6.85 33.98
C PRO A 175 -4.64 -7.23 33.47
N ARG A 176 -5.69 -7.02 34.28
CA ARG A 176 -7.08 -7.29 33.85
C ARG A 176 -7.53 -6.32 32.76
N THR A 177 -7.10 -5.06 32.83
CA THR A 177 -7.34 -4.07 31.78
C THR A 177 -6.57 -4.44 30.51
N GLY A 178 -5.34 -4.94 30.62
CA GLY A 178 -4.53 -5.37 29.48
C GLY A 178 -5.16 -6.51 28.67
N ASP A 179 -5.55 -7.61 29.33
CA ASP A 179 -6.23 -8.71 28.63
C ASP A 179 -7.57 -8.29 28.04
N HIS A 180 -8.30 -7.43 28.73
CA HIS A 180 -9.52 -6.83 28.20
C HIS A 180 -9.26 -6.01 26.93
N CYS A 181 -8.29 -5.09 26.93
CA CYS A 181 -7.93 -4.31 25.77
C CYS A 181 -7.49 -5.18 24.57
N ARG A 182 -6.77 -6.28 24.84
CA ARG A 182 -6.38 -7.26 23.83
C ARG A 182 -7.60 -7.94 23.20
N ARG A 183 -8.55 -8.40 24.01
CA ARG A 183 -9.80 -9.00 23.48
C ARG A 183 -10.61 -8.00 22.68
N VAL A 184 -10.77 -6.78 23.19
CA VAL A 184 -11.50 -5.70 22.50
C VAL A 184 -10.89 -5.42 21.12
N ALA A 185 -9.55 -5.40 21.02
CA ALA A 185 -8.86 -5.23 19.75
C ALA A 185 -9.20 -6.35 18.74
N LEU A 186 -9.09 -7.61 19.15
CA LEU A 186 -9.39 -8.78 18.31
C LEU A 186 -10.88 -8.85 17.94
N PHE A 187 -11.78 -8.57 18.86
CA PHE A 187 -13.21 -8.51 18.57
C PHE A 187 -13.54 -7.40 17.56
N SER A 188 -12.91 -6.23 17.71
CA SER A 188 -13.08 -5.11 16.78
C SER A 188 -12.56 -5.46 15.38
N GLU A 189 -11.45 -6.18 15.27
CA GLU A 189 -10.89 -6.71 14.04
C GLU A 189 -11.88 -7.61 13.30
N ALA A 190 -12.44 -8.61 13.97
CA ALA A 190 -13.42 -9.52 13.40
C ALA A 190 -14.69 -8.79 12.92
N ILE A 191 -15.23 -7.87 13.74
CA ILE A 191 -16.42 -7.08 13.38
C ILE A 191 -16.12 -6.19 12.16
N ALA A 192 -14.98 -5.50 12.13
CA ALA A 192 -14.59 -4.63 11.03
C ALA A 192 -14.38 -5.40 9.72
N GLY A 193 -13.73 -6.56 9.77
CA GLY A 193 -13.58 -7.47 8.64
C GLY A 193 -14.92 -7.87 8.05
N LYS A 194 -15.89 -8.25 8.89
CA LYS A 194 -17.26 -8.58 8.48
C LYS A 194 -18.01 -7.40 7.86
N MET A 195 -17.75 -6.20 8.33
CA MET A 195 -18.33 -4.98 7.77
C MET A 195 -17.75 -4.61 6.39
N GLY A 196 -16.69 -5.28 5.94
CA GLY A 196 -16.04 -5.05 4.65
C GLY A 196 -15.07 -3.87 4.65
N LEU A 197 -14.50 -3.51 5.79
CA LEU A 197 -13.40 -2.54 5.85
C LEU A 197 -12.17 -3.10 5.15
N SER A 198 -11.33 -2.23 4.58
CA SER A 198 -10.07 -2.64 3.98
C SER A 198 -9.12 -3.25 5.01
N MET A 199 -8.20 -4.11 4.58
CA MET A 199 -7.19 -4.72 5.46
C MET A 199 -6.38 -3.68 6.25
N ILE A 200 -6.12 -2.52 5.63
CA ILE A 200 -5.42 -1.40 6.30
C ILE A 200 -6.27 -0.85 7.44
N GLU A 201 -7.54 -0.56 7.21
CA GLU A 201 -8.46 -0.03 8.23
C GLU A 201 -8.67 -1.03 9.36
N VAL A 202 -8.82 -2.32 9.04
CA VAL A 202 -8.97 -3.40 10.03
C VAL A 202 -7.73 -3.47 10.93
N THR A 203 -6.53 -3.44 10.33
CA THR A 203 -5.28 -3.47 11.09
C THR A 203 -5.10 -2.21 11.95
N GLN A 204 -5.42 -1.04 11.42
CA GLN A 204 -5.36 0.23 12.16
C GLN A 204 -6.33 0.22 13.36
N LEU A 205 -7.56 -0.21 13.15
CA LEU A 205 -8.55 -0.34 14.21
C LEU A 205 -8.09 -1.29 15.31
N ALA A 206 -7.64 -2.48 14.96
CA ALA A 206 -7.18 -3.48 15.92
C ALA A 206 -6.00 -2.96 16.77
N GLN A 207 -5.03 -2.30 16.16
CA GLN A 207 -3.92 -1.69 16.88
C GLN A 207 -4.39 -0.55 17.79
N ALA A 208 -5.19 0.38 17.26
CA ALA A 208 -5.67 1.53 18.00
C ALA A 208 -6.56 1.14 19.20
N ALA A 209 -7.40 0.13 19.07
CA ALA A 209 -8.27 -0.35 20.13
C ALA A 209 -7.52 -0.91 21.36
N ARG A 210 -6.25 -1.33 21.19
CA ARG A 210 -5.43 -1.86 22.31
C ARG A 210 -5.17 -0.85 23.43
N ILE A 211 -5.30 0.45 23.15
CA ILE A 211 -5.05 1.52 24.11
C ILE A 211 -6.31 2.37 24.40
N HIS A 212 -7.52 1.87 24.04
CA HIS A 212 -8.75 2.63 24.24
C HIS A 212 -8.96 3.10 25.69
N ASP A 213 -8.50 2.33 26.65
CA ASP A 213 -8.60 2.54 28.07
C ASP A 213 -7.34 3.17 28.73
N ILE A 214 -6.43 3.76 27.92
CA ILE A 214 -5.15 4.32 28.43
C ILE A 214 -5.33 5.30 29.59
N GLY A 215 -6.42 6.04 29.60
CA GLY A 215 -6.70 6.99 30.69
C GLY A 215 -6.93 6.34 32.06
N LYS A 216 -7.11 5.02 32.15
CA LYS A 216 -7.14 4.31 33.43
C LYS A 216 -5.81 4.38 34.19
N LEU A 217 -4.72 4.76 33.49
CA LEU A 217 -3.42 5.03 34.15
C LEU A 217 -3.48 6.17 35.15
N SER A 218 -4.33 7.19 34.95
CA SER A 218 -4.53 8.31 35.87
C SER A 218 -5.51 8.00 37.01
N MET A 219 -6.23 6.87 36.93
CA MET A 219 -7.27 6.55 37.89
C MET A 219 -6.67 6.22 39.27
N PRO A 220 -7.18 6.82 40.36
CA PRO A 220 -6.72 6.49 41.70
C PRO A 220 -6.93 5.01 42.06
N ASP A 221 -6.00 4.40 42.78
CA ASP A 221 -6.04 2.97 43.16
C ASP A 221 -7.34 2.58 43.86
N ARG A 222 -7.86 3.44 44.77
CA ARG A 222 -9.14 3.21 45.46
C ARG A 222 -10.34 3.08 44.51
N VAL A 223 -10.26 3.61 43.29
CA VAL A 223 -11.29 3.50 42.26
C VAL A 223 -10.99 2.34 41.32
N LEU A 224 -9.75 2.23 40.83
CA LEU A 224 -9.33 1.21 39.88
C LEU A 224 -9.47 -0.21 40.44
N TYR A 225 -9.07 -0.41 41.70
CA TYR A 225 -9.07 -1.73 42.37
C TYR A 225 -10.28 -1.98 43.28
N LYS A 226 -11.29 -1.08 43.23
CA LYS A 226 -12.48 -1.27 44.07
C LYS A 226 -13.22 -2.57 43.70
N THR A 227 -13.58 -3.34 44.71
CA THR A 227 -14.31 -4.63 44.57
C THR A 227 -15.83 -4.51 44.68
N ALA A 228 -16.35 -3.25 44.78
CA ALA A 228 -17.77 -2.95 44.85
C ALA A 228 -18.16 -1.98 43.69
N ARG A 229 -19.46 -1.83 43.46
CA ARG A 229 -19.98 -0.91 42.44
C ARG A 229 -19.52 0.55 42.72
N LEU A 230 -19.02 1.25 41.70
CA LEU A 230 -18.67 2.67 41.80
C LEU A 230 -19.92 3.54 41.83
N ILE A 231 -20.01 4.44 42.78
CA ILE A 231 -21.14 5.39 42.97
C ILE A 231 -20.63 6.81 43.20
N GLY A 232 -21.47 7.80 42.94
CA GLY A 232 -21.15 9.20 43.20
C GLY A 232 -19.83 9.67 42.59
N GLU A 233 -18.95 10.22 43.41
CA GLU A 233 -17.64 10.77 43.01
C GLU A 233 -16.71 9.73 42.39
N GLU A 234 -16.77 8.48 42.86
CA GLU A 234 -15.94 7.41 42.30
C GLU A 234 -16.32 7.10 40.84
N ARG A 235 -17.65 7.12 40.54
CA ARG A 235 -18.12 6.97 39.15
C ARG A 235 -17.66 8.13 38.30
N GLN A 236 -17.70 9.36 38.81
CA GLN A 236 -17.20 10.52 38.09
C GLN A 236 -15.70 10.42 37.83
N ALA A 237 -14.94 9.98 38.82
CA ALA A 237 -13.50 9.74 38.68
C ALA A 237 -13.21 8.63 37.63
N ALA A 238 -14.05 7.59 37.56
CA ALA A 238 -13.92 6.56 36.55
C ALA A 238 -14.25 7.09 35.12
N ILE A 239 -15.28 7.92 34.96
CA ILE A 239 -15.64 8.54 33.67
C ILE A 239 -14.53 9.44 33.14
N LYS A 240 -13.77 10.08 34.01
CA LYS A 240 -12.64 10.94 33.63
C LYS A 240 -11.54 10.21 32.87
N HIS A 241 -11.45 8.87 32.92
CA HIS A 241 -10.43 8.16 32.12
C HIS A 241 -10.52 8.49 30.62
N VAL A 242 -11.69 8.82 30.09
CA VAL A 242 -11.87 9.22 28.69
C VAL A 242 -11.17 10.53 28.40
N THR A 243 -11.40 11.57 29.20
CA THR A 243 -10.79 12.89 29.02
C THR A 243 -9.32 12.87 29.36
N ASP A 244 -8.94 12.18 30.43
CA ASP A 244 -7.53 12.06 30.83
C ASP A 244 -6.75 11.23 29.78
N GLY A 245 -7.33 10.16 29.26
CA GLY A 245 -6.77 9.38 28.17
C GLY A 245 -6.62 10.18 26.88
N THR A 246 -7.63 10.98 26.52
CA THR A 246 -7.55 11.88 25.37
C THR A 246 -6.37 12.84 25.49
N ALA A 247 -6.19 13.47 26.65
CA ALA A 247 -5.06 14.36 26.90
C ALA A 247 -3.69 13.68 26.78
N MET A 248 -3.61 12.37 27.04
CA MET A 248 -2.37 11.58 26.87
C MET A 248 -2.00 11.35 25.39
N VAL A 249 -3.02 11.31 24.49
CA VAL A 249 -2.85 10.90 23.09
C VAL A 249 -3.24 11.98 22.07
N GLU A 250 -3.73 13.14 22.46
CA GLU A 250 -4.27 14.18 21.57
C GLU A 250 -3.26 14.75 20.56
N ASN A 251 -1.96 14.67 20.89
CA ASN A 251 -0.87 15.17 20.05
C ASN A 251 -0.34 14.13 19.05
N PHE A 252 -0.97 12.98 18.94
CA PHE A 252 -0.59 11.96 17.99
C PHE A 252 -0.95 12.39 16.57
N THR A 253 0.00 12.26 15.64
CA THR A 253 -0.12 12.80 14.27
C THR A 253 -0.20 11.74 13.17
N THR A 254 0.19 10.51 13.48
CA THR A 254 0.18 9.41 12.49
C THR A 254 -1.19 8.75 12.39
N PRO A 255 -1.57 8.14 11.25
CA PRO A 255 -2.93 7.66 11.02
C PRO A 255 -3.45 6.70 12.08
N THR A 256 -2.66 5.69 12.46
CA THR A 256 -3.08 4.70 13.47
C THR A 256 -3.21 5.32 14.86
N LEU A 257 -2.30 6.20 15.22
CA LEU A 257 -2.34 6.87 16.52
C LEU A 257 -3.44 7.93 16.60
N GLN A 258 -3.79 8.60 15.48
CA GLN A 258 -4.98 9.46 15.40
C GLN A 258 -6.28 8.65 15.53
N ALA A 259 -6.33 7.45 14.94
CA ALA A 259 -7.46 6.54 15.14
C ALA A 259 -7.58 6.14 16.62
N ALA A 260 -6.46 5.88 17.31
CA ALA A 260 -6.47 5.61 18.74
C ALA A 260 -7.00 6.81 19.55
N THR A 261 -6.61 8.05 19.20
CA THR A 261 -7.16 9.26 19.85
C THR A 261 -8.68 9.35 19.70
N GLN A 262 -9.21 9.08 18.51
CA GLN A 262 -10.66 9.06 18.26
C GLN A 262 -11.38 7.99 19.08
N ILE A 263 -10.79 6.79 19.16
CA ILE A 263 -11.35 5.68 19.95
C ILE A 263 -11.32 6.04 21.45
N VAL A 264 -10.18 6.46 21.99
CA VAL A 264 -10.04 6.86 23.40
C VAL A 264 -11.07 7.91 23.78
N HIS A 265 -11.26 8.93 22.92
CA HIS A 265 -12.23 10.02 23.19
C HIS A 265 -13.69 9.54 23.12
N SER A 266 -14.03 8.58 22.23
CA SER A 266 -15.43 8.37 21.84
C SER A 266 -15.99 6.97 22.06
N HIS A 267 -15.23 6.00 22.61
CA HIS A 267 -15.69 4.61 22.77
C HIS A 267 -16.84 4.47 23.79
N HIS A 268 -17.11 5.47 24.61
CA HIS A 268 -18.26 5.54 25.51
C HIS A 268 -19.38 6.46 25.02
N GLU A 269 -19.27 6.98 23.79
CA GLU A 269 -20.41 7.63 23.16
C GLU A 269 -21.46 6.59 22.77
N ARG A 270 -22.72 6.99 22.80
CA ARG A 270 -23.87 6.12 22.47
C ARG A 270 -24.51 6.60 21.19
N PHE A 271 -24.98 5.69 20.38
CA PHE A 271 -25.56 6.01 19.07
C PHE A 271 -26.76 6.97 19.18
N ASP A 272 -27.50 6.95 20.28
CA ASP A 272 -28.63 7.85 20.61
C ASP A 272 -28.19 9.23 21.16
N GLY A 273 -26.90 9.49 21.35
CA GLY A 273 -26.35 10.76 21.89
C GLY A 273 -26.44 10.90 23.41
N THR A 274 -26.78 9.84 24.12
CA THR A 274 -26.85 9.86 25.61
C THR A 274 -25.51 9.44 26.27
N GLY A 275 -24.47 9.25 25.46
CA GLY A 275 -23.12 8.88 25.87
C GLY A 275 -22.30 10.01 26.49
N TYR A 276 -21.02 9.80 26.60
CA TYR A 276 -20.05 10.78 27.10
C TYR A 276 -18.69 10.62 26.39
N PRO A 277 -17.82 11.62 26.35
CA PRO A 277 -17.88 12.92 27.04
C PRO A 277 -18.60 14.00 26.21
N ALA A 278 -18.59 13.91 24.86
CA ALA A 278 -19.06 14.96 23.95
C ALA A 278 -20.54 14.86 23.58
N LYS A 279 -21.22 13.77 23.95
CA LYS A 279 -22.61 13.45 23.60
C LYS A 279 -22.86 13.44 22.10
N LEU A 280 -21.93 12.87 21.36
CA LEU A 280 -22.06 12.65 19.93
C LEU A 280 -23.17 11.63 19.64
N ALA A 281 -23.89 11.81 18.53
CA ALA A 281 -24.98 10.92 18.14
C ALA A 281 -24.78 10.38 16.71
N GLY A 282 -25.21 9.15 16.48
CA GLY A 282 -25.23 8.54 15.16
C GLY A 282 -23.85 8.55 14.47
N PRO A 283 -23.80 8.93 13.17
CA PRO A 283 -22.56 8.97 12.41
C PRO A 283 -21.55 10.07 12.84
N ALA A 284 -21.94 10.99 13.73
CA ALA A 284 -20.99 11.94 14.30
C ALA A 284 -19.96 11.26 15.22
N ILE A 285 -20.28 10.07 15.75
CA ILE A 285 -19.33 9.21 16.46
C ILE A 285 -18.41 8.57 15.42
N PRO A 286 -17.07 8.65 15.54
CA PRO A 286 -16.15 8.00 14.63
C PRO A 286 -16.44 6.50 14.48
N LEU A 287 -16.36 5.96 13.25
CA LEU A 287 -16.71 4.57 12.96
C LEU A 287 -15.95 3.57 13.85
N PHE A 288 -14.66 3.78 14.02
CA PHE A 288 -13.83 2.91 14.85
C PHE A 288 -14.28 2.91 16.32
N ALA A 289 -14.66 4.07 16.85
CA ALA A 289 -15.18 4.16 18.22
C ALA A 289 -16.52 3.43 18.37
N ARG A 290 -17.41 3.49 17.35
CA ARG A 290 -18.68 2.75 17.34
C ARG A 290 -18.47 1.24 17.33
N ILE A 291 -17.47 0.74 16.57
CA ILE A 291 -17.10 -0.70 16.55
C ILE A 291 -16.54 -1.11 17.90
N VAL A 292 -15.59 -0.34 18.43
CA VAL A 292 -14.97 -0.62 19.74
C VAL A 292 -16.01 -0.62 20.87
N ALA A 293 -17.01 0.26 20.84
CA ALA A 293 -18.06 0.28 21.87
C ALA A 293 -18.83 -1.04 21.97
N VAL A 294 -19.13 -1.70 20.84
CA VAL A 294 -19.77 -3.03 20.83
C VAL A 294 -18.81 -4.10 21.36
N ALA A 295 -17.56 -4.10 20.87
CA ALA A 295 -16.53 -5.05 21.28
C ALA A 295 -16.19 -4.93 22.78
N ASP A 296 -16.05 -3.70 23.29
CA ASP A 296 -15.83 -3.39 24.70
C ASP A 296 -16.97 -3.89 25.57
N THR A 297 -18.20 -3.61 25.20
CA THR A 297 -19.38 -4.05 25.93
C THR A 297 -19.46 -5.56 25.99
N PHE A 298 -19.24 -6.27 24.89
CA PHE A 298 -19.23 -7.73 24.85
C PHE A 298 -18.12 -8.31 25.74
N SER A 299 -16.90 -7.79 25.63
CA SER A 299 -15.78 -8.19 26.49
C SER A 299 -16.10 -7.93 27.98
N ALA A 300 -16.63 -6.75 28.31
CA ALA A 300 -16.96 -6.39 29.67
C ALA A 300 -18.10 -7.25 30.26
N LEU A 301 -19.12 -7.59 29.50
CA LEU A 301 -20.24 -8.42 29.95
C LEU A 301 -19.82 -9.87 30.20
N THR A 302 -19.01 -10.41 29.32
CA THR A 302 -18.57 -11.81 29.35
C THR A 302 -17.34 -12.07 30.24
N SER A 303 -16.76 -11.03 30.83
CA SER A 303 -15.63 -11.12 31.76
C SER A 303 -16.10 -11.06 33.22
N ARG A 304 -15.41 -11.83 34.09
CA ARG A 304 -15.60 -11.76 35.52
C ARG A 304 -15.08 -10.42 36.06
N ARG A 305 -15.87 -9.80 36.93
CA ARG A 305 -15.48 -8.58 37.63
C ARG A 305 -15.52 -8.84 39.16
N PRO A 306 -14.73 -8.11 39.97
CA PRO A 306 -14.73 -8.33 41.41
C PRO A 306 -16.12 -8.25 42.08
N TRP A 307 -17.04 -7.50 41.47
CA TRP A 307 -18.42 -7.27 41.96
C TRP A 307 -19.50 -7.96 41.14
N ARG A 308 -19.15 -8.75 40.12
CA ARG A 308 -20.11 -9.40 39.23
C ARG A 308 -19.50 -10.61 38.54
N GLU A 309 -20.18 -11.74 38.57
CA GLU A 309 -19.84 -12.89 37.72
C GLU A 309 -20.02 -12.56 36.24
N ALA A 310 -19.31 -13.29 35.38
CA ALA A 310 -19.45 -13.16 33.93
C ALA A 310 -20.88 -13.55 33.51
N ALA A 311 -21.48 -12.75 32.66
CA ALA A 311 -22.74 -13.13 32.01
C ALA A 311 -22.49 -14.28 31.02
N SER A 312 -23.48 -15.11 30.77
CA SER A 312 -23.42 -16.06 29.67
C SER A 312 -23.37 -15.30 28.34
N VAL A 313 -22.78 -15.93 27.32
CA VAL A 313 -22.70 -15.35 25.97
C VAL A 313 -24.10 -14.98 25.47
N SER A 314 -25.10 -15.84 25.68
CA SER A 314 -26.47 -15.55 25.23
C SER A 314 -27.06 -14.29 25.87
N ILE A 315 -26.84 -14.07 27.18
CA ILE A 315 -27.27 -12.87 27.90
C ILE A 315 -26.54 -11.63 27.36
N ALA A 316 -25.24 -11.73 27.12
CA ALA A 316 -24.44 -10.61 26.60
C ALA A 316 -24.90 -10.20 25.18
N VAL A 317 -25.16 -11.16 24.30
CA VAL A 317 -25.69 -10.93 22.96
C VAL A 317 -27.07 -10.28 23.02
N GLU A 318 -27.99 -10.83 23.82
CA GLU A 318 -29.34 -10.27 23.99
C GLU A 318 -29.31 -8.81 24.48
N GLN A 319 -28.41 -8.48 25.41
CA GLN A 319 -28.24 -7.11 25.89
C GLN A 319 -27.73 -6.17 24.82
N ILE A 320 -26.77 -6.60 24.00
CA ILE A 320 -26.24 -5.77 22.90
C ILE A 320 -27.30 -5.59 21.80
N GLU A 321 -28.08 -6.63 21.49
CA GLU A 321 -29.17 -6.56 20.51
C GLU A 321 -30.30 -5.62 20.97
N LYS A 322 -30.66 -5.62 22.24
CA LYS A 322 -31.65 -4.69 22.82
C LYS A 322 -31.21 -3.23 22.74
N GLU A 323 -29.93 -2.98 22.76
CA GLU A 323 -29.34 -1.63 22.63
C GLU A 323 -29.12 -1.20 21.16
N SER A 324 -29.50 -2.02 20.19
CA SER A 324 -29.40 -1.70 18.75
C SER A 324 -30.31 -0.52 18.41
N GLY A 325 -29.73 0.52 17.79
CA GLY A 325 -30.40 1.79 17.49
C GLY A 325 -30.40 2.79 18.67
N PHE A 326 -30.01 2.39 19.85
CA PHE A 326 -29.87 3.21 21.05
C PHE A 326 -28.39 3.36 21.43
N GLY A 327 -27.85 2.38 22.11
CA GLY A 327 -26.42 2.38 22.48
C GLY A 327 -25.51 2.14 21.31
N PHE A 328 -25.92 1.32 20.35
CA PHE A 328 -25.09 0.82 19.27
C PHE A 328 -25.71 1.01 17.88
N GLU A 329 -24.87 1.19 16.87
CA GLU A 329 -25.31 1.24 15.48
C GLU A 329 -25.85 -0.12 15.03
N PRO A 330 -27.08 -0.20 14.43
CA PRO A 330 -27.68 -1.47 14.02
C PRO A 330 -26.82 -2.30 13.07
N LYS A 331 -26.10 -1.64 12.14
CA LYS A 331 -25.23 -2.31 11.18
C LYS A 331 -24.05 -3.02 11.87
N ILE A 332 -23.48 -2.40 12.91
CA ILE A 332 -22.38 -2.97 13.68
C ILE A 332 -22.88 -4.14 14.53
N VAL A 333 -24.06 -4.02 15.14
CA VAL A 333 -24.69 -5.12 15.90
C VAL A 333 -24.96 -6.32 14.98
N GLY A 334 -25.39 -6.09 13.74
CA GLY A 334 -25.56 -7.16 12.75
C GLY A 334 -24.23 -7.87 12.44
N ALA A 335 -23.18 -7.13 12.18
CA ALA A 335 -21.84 -7.70 11.92
C ALA A 335 -21.29 -8.46 13.14
N PHE A 336 -21.44 -7.90 14.35
CA PHE A 336 -21.08 -8.55 15.62
C PHE A 336 -21.77 -9.92 15.77
N ARG A 337 -23.07 -10.02 15.49
CA ARG A 337 -23.79 -11.28 15.54
C ARG A 337 -23.26 -12.30 14.54
N ASP A 338 -22.95 -11.85 13.32
CA ASP A 338 -22.51 -12.71 12.24
C ASP A 338 -21.12 -13.33 12.48
N VAL A 339 -20.25 -12.67 13.27
CA VAL A 339 -18.90 -13.16 13.63
C VAL A 339 -18.85 -13.84 15.00
N MET A 340 -19.99 -14.14 15.61
CA MET A 340 -20.03 -14.72 16.96
C MET A 340 -19.17 -15.98 17.16
N PRO A 341 -19.12 -16.94 16.23
CA PRO A 341 -18.23 -18.10 16.40
C PRO A 341 -16.76 -17.69 16.57
N GLU A 342 -16.28 -16.75 15.75
CA GLU A 342 -14.91 -16.23 15.81
C GLU A 342 -14.63 -15.50 17.14
N LEU A 343 -15.60 -14.72 17.63
CA LEU A 343 -15.46 -14.03 18.93
C LEU A 343 -15.34 -15.02 20.10
N LEU A 344 -15.99 -16.18 20.00
CA LEU A 344 -15.89 -17.23 21.01
C LEU A 344 -14.51 -17.91 20.99
N ASP A 345 -13.95 -18.14 19.80
CA ASP A 345 -12.60 -18.68 19.64
C ASP A 345 -11.56 -17.71 20.22
N ILE A 346 -11.64 -16.42 19.88
CA ILE A 346 -10.79 -15.36 20.44
C ILE A 346 -10.88 -15.33 21.98
N ARG A 347 -12.09 -15.48 22.52
CA ARG A 347 -12.29 -15.50 23.98
C ARG A 347 -11.64 -16.71 24.64
N ALA A 348 -11.62 -17.86 23.98
CA ALA A 348 -10.97 -19.07 24.48
C ALA A 348 -9.42 -18.92 24.46
N GLU A 349 -8.88 -18.22 23.44
CA GLU A 349 -7.44 -17.96 23.31
C GLU A 349 -6.92 -16.91 24.30
N VAL A 350 -7.76 -15.92 24.66
CA VAL A 350 -7.42 -14.82 25.57
C VAL A 350 -8.38 -14.87 26.78
N PRO A 351 -8.21 -15.82 27.71
CA PRO A 351 -9.08 -15.95 28.86
C PRO A 351 -8.87 -14.82 29.87
N ASP A 352 -9.84 -14.62 30.77
CA ASP A 352 -9.67 -13.71 31.90
C ASP A 352 -8.58 -14.22 32.83
N LEU A 353 -7.65 -13.33 33.23
CA LEU A 353 -6.75 -13.66 34.35
C LEU A 353 -7.59 -13.89 35.63
N VAL A 354 -7.55 -15.10 36.12
CA VAL A 354 -8.11 -15.42 37.46
C VAL A 354 -7.18 -14.76 38.48
N PRO A 355 -7.66 -13.85 39.33
CA PRO A 355 -6.82 -13.31 40.38
C PRO A 355 -6.39 -14.47 41.29
N THR A 356 -5.10 -14.81 41.27
CA THR A 356 -4.56 -15.61 42.36
C THR A 356 -4.81 -14.84 43.66
N ALA A 357 -5.67 -15.36 44.51
CA ALA A 357 -5.85 -14.82 45.86
C ALA A 357 -4.47 -14.73 46.54
N LYS A 358 -4.02 -13.48 46.77
CA LYS A 358 -2.93 -13.21 47.70
C LYS A 358 -3.52 -12.90 49.05
#